data_ea7221bab37872765c9530b89d268650
#
_entry.id   ea7221bab37872765c9530b89d268650
#
_cell.length_a   1.000
_cell.length_b   1.000
_cell.length_c   1.000
_cell.angle_alpha   90.00
_cell.angle_beta   90.00
_cell.angle_gamma   90.00
#
_symmetry.space_group_name_H-M   'P 1'
#
loop_
_entity.id
_entity.type
_entity.pdbx_description
1 polymer ?
#
loop_
_entity_poly.entity_id
_entity_poly.type
_entity_poly.pdbx_seq_one_letter_code
_entity_poly.pdbx_strand_id
1 'polypeptide(L)'
;MLRILAVLVFLAFGLAQEITVLTHSSFSLDKALIARFERETGLKLRFLKGGDAGETLNRAILTKGAPIADVIYGFDNTFLSRALEADILLPYRSPEIRNLKATLLLDPTFRALPVDYGWVSLNYDRAYFKDRPLPQAPRDLARPEYARLLVVQNPATSSPGLAFLMATVARFGEDGYLDFWAALRDGGVRVAKGWSEAYYTHFTLYKGDRPLVVSYTTSPAAEVYYSQGKYQEPPTGNLFPELSFFQVEFVGILKGTKNLEGAKKVVDWFLSRPVQENLPTEMWMYPARRDAKLPEVFRFAPEPVGSARLDPVVMAKNRERWIVEWTKVVLQGQSPEAVRRARR
;
A
#
# COMPACT_ATOMS: atom_id res chain seq x y z
N MET A 1 -41.38 -50.32 37.47
CA MET A 1 -40.36 -50.25 36.39
C MET A 1 -40.34 -48.83 35.81
N LEU A 2 -39.39 -48.00 36.28
CA LEU A 2 -39.26 -46.59 35.88
C LEU A 2 -38.24 -46.54 34.73
N ARG A 3 -38.65 -46.20 33.52
CA ARG A 3 -37.74 -46.03 32.38
C ARG A 3 -37.18 -44.59 32.43
N ILE A 4 -35.93 -44.46 32.78
CA ILE A 4 -35.18 -43.21 32.69
C ILE A 4 -34.79 -42.99 31.21
N LEU A 5 -35.39 -41.98 30.57
CA LEU A 5 -35.05 -41.56 29.23
C LEU A 5 -33.85 -40.60 29.34
N ALA A 6 -32.66 -41.10 29.03
CA ALA A 6 -31.45 -40.26 28.96
C ALA A 6 -31.51 -39.45 27.67
N VAL A 7 -31.73 -38.13 27.78
CA VAL A 7 -31.58 -37.17 26.65
C VAL A 7 -30.08 -36.85 26.51
N LEU A 8 -29.46 -37.43 25.49
CA LEU A 8 -28.12 -37.07 25.05
C LEU A 8 -28.18 -35.73 24.31
N VAL A 9 -27.81 -34.67 25.02
CA VAL A 9 -27.58 -33.37 24.37
C VAL A 9 -26.22 -33.43 23.66
N PHE A 10 -26.22 -33.64 22.34
CA PHE A 10 -25.04 -33.43 21.50
C PHE A 10 -24.73 -31.94 21.45
N LEU A 11 -23.79 -31.46 22.25
CA LEU A 11 -23.12 -30.20 22.02
C LEU A 11 -22.23 -30.35 20.77
N ALA A 12 -22.79 -30.02 19.61
CA ALA A 12 -22.01 -29.84 18.40
C ALA A 12 -21.11 -28.61 18.62
N PHE A 13 -19.87 -28.82 19.05
CA PHE A 13 -18.82 -27.85 18.92
C PHE A 13 -18.57 -27.67 17.41
N GLY A 14 -19.31 -26.78 16.78
CA GLY A 14 -19.02 -26.35 15.43
C GLY A 14 -17.62 -25.74 15.43
N LEU A 15 -16.69 -26.31 14.64
CA LEU A 15 -15.39 -25.68 14.38
C LEU A 15 -15.68 -24.26 13.89
N ALA A 16 -15.07 -23.27 14.55
CA ALA A 16 -15.20 -21.89 14.16
C ALA A 16 -14.79 -21.74 12.69
N GLN A 17 -15.66 -21.15 11.86
CA GLN A 17 -15.37 -20.94 10.45
C GLN A 17 -14.20 -19.97 10.30
N GLU A 18 -13.15 -20.41 9.61
CA GLU A 18 -11.98 -19.59 9.33
C GLU A 18 -12.19 -18.76 8.05
N ILE A 19 -11.88 -17.47 8.14
CA ILE A 19 -11.83 -16.54 7.00
C ILE A 19 -10.38 -16.14 6.77
N THR A 20 -9.87 -16.44 5.59
CA THR A 20 -8.51 -16.06 5.21
C THR A 20 -8.53 -14.70 4.50
N VAL A 21 -7.71 -13.78 4.99
CA VAL A 21 -7.47 -12.47 4.37
C VAL A 21 -6.07 -12.44 3.79
N LEU A 22 -5.96 -12.30 2.48
CA LEU A 22 -4.69 -12.10 1.79
C LEU A 22 -4.28 -10.63 1.91
N THR A 23 -3.10 -10.36 2.48
CA THR A 23 -2.62 -9.00 2.74
C THR A 23 -1.19 -8.80 2.24
N HIS A 24 -0.79 -7.56 2.02
CA HIS A 24 0.64 -7.26 1.83
C HIS A 24 1.44 -7.48 3.13
N SER A 25 2.77 -7.58 3.01
CA SER A 25 3.65 -7.99 4.12
C SER A 25 3.69 -7.00 5.29
N SER A 26 3.47 -5.70 5.02
CA SER A 26 3.48 -4.64 6.04
C SER A 26 2.17 -4.51 6.83
N PHE A 27 1.13 -5.27 6.48
CA PHE A 27 -0.16 -5.21 7.16
C PHE A 27 -0.04 -5.52 8.66
N SER A 28 -0.64 -4.68 9.49
CA SER A 28 -0.77 -4.83 10.94
C SER A 28 -2.12 -4.30 11.43
N LEU A 29 -2.66 -4.91 12.45
CA LEU A 29 -3.78 -4.41 13.25
C LEU A 29 -3.59 -4.87 14.70
N ASP A 30 -4.17 -4.13 15.64
CA ASP A 30 -4.16 -4.48 17.06
C ASP A 30 -4.75 -5.88 17.28
N LYS A 31 -4.01 -6.75 17.95
CA LYS A 31 -4.42 -8.12 18.27
C LYS A 31 -5.69 -8.18 19.13
N ALA A 32 -5.90 -7.20 20.01
CA ALA A 32 -7.12 -7.11 20.82
C ALA A 32 -8.35 -6.81 19.94
N LEU A 33 -8.18 -6.00 18.90
CA LEU A 33 -9.23 -5.69 17.94
C LEU A 33 -9.61 -6.93 17.11
N ILE A 34 -8.63 -7.70 16.66
CA ILE A 34 -8.84 -8.98 15.97
C ILE A 34 -9.58 -9.96 16.89
N ALA A 35 -9.09 -10.15 18.11
CA ALA A 35 -9.69 -11.06 19.07
C ALA A 35 -11.14 -10.65 19.46
N ARG A 36 -11.43 -9.36 19.48
CA ARG A 36 -12.78 -8.84 19.68
C ARG A 36 -13.70 -9.25 18.53
N PHE A 37 -13.30 -9.04 17.28
CA PHE A 37 -14.06 -9.46 16.12
C PHE A 37 -14.37 -10.96 16.13
N GLU A 38 -13.36 -11.78 16.44
CA GLU A 38 -13.51 -13.25 16.52
C GLU A 38 -14.55 -13.66 17.59
N ARG A 39 -14.51 -13.03 18.78
CA ARG A 39 -15.50 -13.30 19.84
C ARG A 39 -16.91 -12.86 19.47
N GLU A 40 -17.06 -11.69 18.84
CA GLU A 40 -18.37 -11.13 18.48
C GLU A 40 -19.03 -11.88 17.33
N THR A 41 -18.24 -12.43 16.41
CA THR A 41 -18.76 -13.09 15.19
C THR A 41 -18.75 -14.61 15.23
N GLY A 42 -17.94 -15.21 16.12
CA GLY A 42 -17.66 -16.66 16.11
C GLY A 42 -16.75 -17.10 14.95
N LEU A 43 -16.26 -16.17 14.14
CA LEU A 43 -15.33 -16.44 13.04
C LEU A 43 -13.88 -16.46 13.55
N LYS A 44 -12.99 -17.15 12.82
CA LYS A 44 -11.53 -17.07 13.01
C LYS A 44 -10.93 -16.32 11.82
N LEU A 45 -9.98 -15.40 12.10
CA LEU A 45 -9.26 -14.68 11.07
C LEU A 45 -7.86 -15.27 10.89
N ARG A 46 -7.52 -15.55 9.64
CA ARG A 46 -6.18 -15.90 9.23
C ARG A 46 -5.64 -14.88 8.22
N PHE A 47 -4.57 -14.18 8.57
CA PHE A 47 -3.91 -13.25 7.67
C PHE A 47 -2.77 -13.95 6.93
N LEU A 48 -2.91 -14.04 5.60
CA LEU A 48 -1.92 -14.61 4.69
C LEU A 48 -1.11 -13.49 4.04
N LYS A 49 0.17 -13.39 4.36
CA LYS A 49 1.06 -12.38 3.78
C LYS A 49 1.47 -12.78 2.36
N GLY A 50 1.14 -11.93 1.39
CA GLY A 50 1.34 -12.20 -0.05
C GLY A 50 2.63 -11.64 -0.66
N GLY A 51 3.44 -10.92 0.10
CA GLY A 51 4.53 -10.09 -0.38
C GLY A 51 4.16 -8.60 -0.32
N ASP A 52 4.78 -7.75 -1.13
CA ASP A 52 4.31 -6.36 -1.25
C ASP A 52 3.01 -6.32 -2.10
N ALA A 53 2.36 -5.17 -2.22
CA ALA A 53 1.00 -5.05 -2.79
C ALA A 53 0.87 -5.64 -4.20
N GLY A 54 1.85 -5.39 -5.08
CA GLY A 54 1.87 -5.95 -6.44
C GLY A 54 2.00 -7.46 -6.46
N GLU A 55 2.84 -8.05 -5.60
CA GLU A 55 2.98 -9.50 -5.45
C GLU A 55 1.71 -10.13 -4.89
N THR A 56 1.10 -9.49 -3.88
CA THR A 56 -0.16 -9.91 -3.26
C THR A 56 -1.28 -10.00 -4.30
N LEU A 57 -1.45 -8.97 -5.11
CA LEU A 57 -2.43 -8.96 -6.19
C LEU A 57 -2.12 -10.03 -7.25
N ASN A 58 -0.86 -10.19 -7.64
CA ASN A 58 -0.45 -11.24 -8.59
C ASN A 58 -0.80 -12.64 -8.08
N ARG A 59 -0.58 -12.92 -6.80
CA ARG A 59 -0.98 -14.20 -6.19
C ARG A 59 -2.49 -14.43 -6.28
N ALA A 60 -3.31 -13.42 -5.98
CA ALA A 60 -4.75 -13.52 -6.10
C ALA A 60 -5.18 -13.81 -7.55
N ILE A 61 -4.57 -13.14 -8.53
CA ILE A 61 -4.86 -13.34 -9.96
C ILE A 61 -4.46 -14.75 -10.42
N LEU A 62 -3.27 -15.21 -10.07
CA LEU A 62 -2.76 -16.53 -10.46
C LEU A 62 -3.58 -17.67 -9.85
N THR A 63 -4.23 -17.45 -8.72
CA THR A 63 -5.03 -18.45 -8.01
C THR A 63 -6.53 -18.26 -8.19
N LYS A 64 -6.99 -17.44 -9.17
CA LYS A 64 -8.41 -17.13 -9.36
C LYS A 64 -9.31 -18.34 -9.55
N GLY A 65 -8.78 -19.44 -10.11
CA GLY A 65 -9.54 -20.70 -10.29
C GLY A 65 -9.76 -21.50 -9.02
N ALA A 66 -8.89 -21.29 -8.01
CA ALA A 66 -8.94 -21.89 -6.68
C ALA A 66 -8.34 -20.89 -5.68
N PRO A 67 -9.12 -19.90 -5.24
CA PRO A 67 -8.58 -18.78 -4.45
C PRO A 67 -8.01 -19.28 -3.12
N ILE A 68 -6.83 -18.77 -2.76
CA ILE A 68 -6.11 -19.10 -1.53
C ILE A 68 -6.60 -18.32 -0.30
N ALA A 69 -7.54 -17.41 -0.50
CA ALA A 69 -8.14 -16.56 0.52
C ALA A 69 -9.59 -16.21 0.18
N ASP A 70 -10.31 -15.69 1.14
CA ASP A 70 -11.70 -15.23 1.00
C ASP A 70 -11.77 -13.73 0.69
N VAL A 71 -10.85 -12.97 1.25
CA VAL A 71 -10.76 -11.50 1.14
C VAL A 71 -9.34 -11.12 0.77
N ILE A 72 -9.18 -10.08 -0.03
CA ILE A 72 -7.89 -9.41 -0.28
C ILE A 72 -7.92 -7.99 0.26
N TYR A 73 -6.83 -7.56 0.91
CA TYR A 73 -6.61 -6.19 1.36
C TYR A 73 -5.23 -5.68 0.93
N GLY A 74 -5.14 -4.39 0.61
CA GLY A 74 -3.87 -3.66 0.46
C GLY A 74 -3.33 -3.60 -0.96
N PHE A 75 -4.16 -3.88 -1.99
CA PHE A 75 -3.89 -3.36 -3.32
C PHE A 75 -4.46 -1.94 -3.44
N ASP A 76 -3.85 -1.09 -4.23
CA ASP A 76 -4.20 0.32 -4.28
C ASP A 76 -4.71 0.80 -5.65
N ASN A 77 -4.99 2.11 -5.74
CA ASN A 77 -5.50 2.74 -6.96
C ASN A 77 -4.55 2.62 -8.16
N THR A 78 -3.25 2.40 -7.96
CA THR A 78 -2.31 2.17 -9.06
C THR A 78 -2.48 0.77 -9.68
N PHE A 79 -3.04 -0.17 -8.92
CA PHE A 79 -3.35 -1.54 -9.34
C PHE A 79 -4.85 -1.81 -9.55
N LEU A 80 -5.75 -0.83 -9.28
CA LEU A 80 -7.19 -1.03 -9.29
C LEU A 80 -7.70 -1.57 -10.62
N SER A 81 -7.32 -0.95 -11.74
CA SER A 81 -7.74 -1.39 -13.08
C SER A 81 -7.38 -2.86 -13.33
N ARG A 82 -6.16 -3.27 -12.97
CA ARG A 82 -5.71 -4.66 -13.13
C ARG A 82 -6.51 -5.64 -12.27
N ALA A 83 -6.86 -5.28 -11.04
CA ALA A 83 -7.68 -6.11 -10.17
C ALA A 83 -9.09 -6.30 -10.75
N LEU A 84 -9.67 -5.23 -11.30
CA LEU A 84 -11.01 -5.24 -11.91
C LEU A 84 -11.03 -6.01 -13.24
N GLU A 85 -10.04 -5.82 -14.10
CA GLU A 85 -9.88 -6.52 -15.39
C GLU A 85 -9.62 -8.02 -15.21
N ALA A 86 -8.86 -8.41 -14.19
CA ALA A 86 -8.62 -9.81 -13.86
C ALA A 86 -9.87 -10.55 -13.39
N ASP A 87 -10.94 -9.82 -13.07
CA ASP A 87 -12.25 -10.33 -12.65
C ASP A 87 -12.17 -11.31 -11.46
N ILE A 88 -11.36 -10.96 -10.47
CA ILE A 88 -11.13 -11.77 -9.27
C ILE A 88 -12.00 -11.37 -8.08
N LEU A 89 -12.76 -10.29 -8.18
CA LEU A 89 -13.51 -9.70 -7.07
C LEU A 89 -15.02 -9.81 -7.25
N LEU A 90 -15.74 -10.08 -6.16
CA LEU A 90 -17.19 -10.02 -6.09
C LEU A 90 -17.66 -8.61 -5.72
N PRO A 91 -18.75 -8.11 -6.31
CA PRO A 91 -19.37 -6.87 -5.88
C PRO A 91 -20.00 -7.03 -4.50
N TYR A 92 -19.73 -6.10 -3.61
CA TYR A 92 -20.36 -6.03 -2.30
C TYR A 92 -20.56 -4.60 -1.84
N ARG A 93 -21.81 -4.17 -1.74
CA ARG A 93 -22.18 -2.85 -1.22
C ARG A 93 -22.33 -2.91 0.30
N SER A 94 -21.22 -2.75 1.01
CA SER A 94 -21.19 -2.70 2.47
C SER A 94 -22.11 -1.59 3.02
N PRO A 95 -22.87 -1.81 4.11
CA PRO A 95 -23.63 -0.76 4.78
C PRO A 95 -22.75 0.37 5.31
N GLU A 96 -21.43 0.12 5.53
CA GLU A 96 -20.46 1.10 6.00
C GLU A 96 -20.08 2.16 4.96
N ILE A 97 -20.34 1.94 3.67
CA ILE A 97 -20.01 2.87 2.57
C ILE A 97 -20.55 4.30 2.85
N ARG A 98 -21.72 4.41 3.47
CA ARG A 98 -22.31 5.71 3.84
C ARG A 98 -21.44 6.55 4.79
N ASN A 99 -20.52 5.92 5.50
CA ASN A 99 -19.61 6.56 6.46
C ASN A 99 -18.25 6.91 5.84
N LEU A 100 -17.97 6.46 4.63
CA LEU A 100 -16.71 6.70 3.95
C LEU A 100 -16.69 8.07 3.25
N LYS A 101 -15.49 8.57 2.98
CA LYS A 101 -15.26 9.75 2.13
C LYS A 101 -15.63 9.39 0.69
N ALA A 102 -16.62 10.05 0.12
CA ALA A 102 -17.12 9.75 -1.23
C ALA A 102 -16.04 9.84 -2.32
N THR A 103 -15.06 10.73 -2.14
CA THR A 103 -13.93 10.92 -3.06
C THR A 103 -12.99 9.71 -3.15
N LEU A 104 -13.07 8.76 -2.22
CA LEU A 104 -12.26 7.55 -2.21
C LEU A 104 -12.96 6.36 -2.88
N LEU A 105 -14.25 6.46 -3.18
CA LEU A 105 -15.03 5.41 -3.85
C LEU A 105 -14.70 5.40 -5.35
N LEU A 106 -13.54 4.86 -5.71
CA LEU A 106 -13.01 4.88 -7.07
C LEU A 106 -13.58 3.76 -7.95
N ASP A 107 -14.17 2.71 -7.36
CA ASP A 107 -14.84 1.63 -8.09
C ASP A 107 -16.37 1.72 -7.93
N PRO A 108 -17.10 2.18 -8.96
CA PRO A 108 -18.55 2.29 -8.91
C PRO A 108 -19.26 0.93 -8.89
N THR A 109 -18.54 -0.17 -9.12
CA THR A 109 -19.08 -1.53 -9.07
C THR A 109 -19.03 -2.17 -7.69
N PHE A 110 -18.45 -1.49 -6.70
CA PHE A 110 -18.28 -1.95 -5.32
C PHE A 110 -17.55 -3.30 -5.19
N ARG A 111 -16.66 -3.62 -6.11
CA ARG A 111 -15.77 -4.78 -6.01
C ARG A 111 -14.53 -4.49 -5.18
N ALA A 112 -14.11 -3.21 -5.17
CA ALA A 112 -13.00 -2.70 -4.39
C ALA A 112 -13.49 -1.54 -3.51
N LEU A 113 -13.49 -1.72 -2.19
CA LEU A 113 -13.94 -0.71 -1.23
C LEU A 113 -12.73 -0.07 -0.54
N PRO A 114 -12.66 1.28 -0.44
CA PRO A 114 -11.53 1.97 0.15
C PRO A 114 -11.49 1.75 1.66
N VAL A 115 -10.31 1.41 2.17
CA VAL A 115 -10.06 1.20 3.61
C VAL A 115 -9.27 2.37 4.19
N ASP A 116 -8.26 2.80 3.49
CA ASP A 116 -7.38 3.89 3.92
C ASP A 116 -6.80 4.65 2.72
N TYR A 117 -6.13 5.77 3.00
CA TYR A 117 -5.45 6.56 1.98
C TYR A 117 -4.23 7.28 2.56
N GLY A 118 -3.38 7.75 1.68
CA GLY A 118 -2.19 8.53 2.03
C GLY A 118 -1.45 9.00 0.79
N TRP A 119 -0.19 9.34 0.96
CA TRP A 119 0.69 9.74 -0.14
C TRP A 119 2.01 9.02 -0.03
N VAL A 120 2.37 8.32 -1.08
CA VAL A 120 3.76 7.89 -1.28
C VAL A 120 4.60 9.12 -1.53
N SER A 121 5.74 9.24 -0.87
CA SER A 121 6.60 10.42 -0.91
C SER A 121 8.06 10.03 -0.77
N LEU A 122 8.96 10.95 -1.11
CA LEU A 122 10.37 10.81 -0.84
C LEU A 122 10.69 11.28 0.57
N ASN A 123 11.25 10.38 1.40
CA ASN A 123 11.73 10.71 2.74
C ASN A 123 13.26 10.86 2.76
N TYR A 124 13.76 11.68 3.69
CA TYR A 124 15.18 11.85 3.94
C TYR A 124 15.51 11.75 5.42
N ASP A 125 16.72 11.29 5.72
CA ASP A 125 17.30 11.25 7.07
C ASP A 125 17.87 12.62 7.42
N ARG A 126 17.27 13.30 8.39
CA ARG A 126 17.67 14.65 8.83
C ARG A 126 19.08 14.67 9.42
N ALA A 127 19.47 13.60 10.13
CA ALA A 127 20.81 13.53 10.73
C ALA A 127 21.90 13.45 9.65
N TYR A 128 21.66 12.68 8.58
CA TYR A 128 22.59 12.59 7.45
C TYR A 128 22.76 13.94 6.73
N PHE A 129 21.67 14.67 6.53
CA PHE A 129 21.67 15.94 5.79
C PHE A 129 21.89 17.18 6.68
N LYS A 130 22.20 17.01 7.96
CA LYS A 130 22.43 18.15 8.87
C LYS A 130 23.50 19.12 8.33
N ASP A 131 24.62 18.59 7.84
CA ASP A 131 25.77 19.35 7.34
C ASP A 131 26.03 19.07 5.85
N ARG A 132 25.05 18.57 5.13
CA ARG A 132 25.10 18.26 3.70
C ARG A 132 23.92 18.88 2.97
N PRO A 133 24.10 19.37 1.74
CA PRO A 133 23.00 19.96 0.98
C PRO A 133 21.97 18.90 0.63
N LEU A 134 20.70 19.23 0.83
CA LEU A 134 19.57 18.50 0.26
C LEU A 134 19.44 18.81 -1.24
N PRO A 135 18.91 17.88 -2.06
CA PRO A 135 18.51 18.19 -3.42
C PRO A 135 17.45 19.31 -3.39
N GLN A 136 17.55 20.28 -4.29
CA GLN A 136 16.69 21.48 -4.28
C GLN A 136 15.52 21.37 -5.25
N ALA A 137 15.60 20.47 -6.23
CA ALA A 137 14.56 20.22 -7.21
C ALA A 137 14.43 18.70 -7.50
N PRO A 138 13.28 18.21 -7.96
CA PRO A 138 13.11 16.80 -8.34
C PRO A 138 14.16 16.25 -9.30
N ARG A 139 14.62 17.07 -10.25
CA ARG A 139 15.67 16.67 -11.21
C ARG A 139 17.05 16.46 -10.56
N ASP A 140 17.33 17.09 -9.42
CA ASP A 140 18.61 16.92 -8.73
C ASP A 140 18.79 15.49 -8.23
N LEU A 141 17.71 14.76 -7.98
CA LEU A 141 17.78 13.34 -7.60
C LEU A 141 18.51 12.48 -8.63
N ALA A 142 18.48 12.88 -9.91
CA ALA A 142 19.16 12.18 -10.99
C ALA A 142 20.66 12.53 -11.11
N ARG A 143 21.16 13.51 -10.34
CA ARG A 143 22.59 13.81 -10.27
C ARG A 143 23.31 12.69 -9.50
N PRO A 144 24.52 12.26 -9.93
CA PRO A 144 25.20 11.10 -9.33
C PRO A 144 25.39 11.20 -7.81
N GLU A 145 25.60 12.41 -7.28
CA GLU A 145 25.78 12.65 -5.85
C GLU A 145 24.51 12.36 -5.03
N TYR A 146 23.31 12.44 -5.62
CA TYR A 146 22.04 12.11 -4.95
C TYR A 146 21.49 10.74 -5.37
N ALA A 147 21.63 10.36 -6.64
CA ALA A 147 21.11 9.09 -7.13
C ALA A 147 21.68 7.89 -6.35
N ARG A 148 22.98 7.91 -6.03
CA ARG A 148 23.64 6.87 -5.21
C ARG A 148 23.15 6.84 -3.76
N LEU A 149 22.47 7.89 -3.29
CA LEU A 149 21.94 8.00 -1.93
C LEU A 149 20.47 7.53 -1.83
N LEU A 150 19.84 7.28 -2.97
CA LEU A 150 18.42 6.97 -3.06
C LEU A 150 18.18 5.46 -3.13
N VAL A 151 17.20 4.98 -2.37
CA VAL A 151 16.59 3.67 -2.55
C VAL A 151 15.12 3.83 -2.95
N VAL A 152 14.73 3.08 -3.97
CA VAL A 152 13.36 2.99 -4.52
C VAL A 152 12.92 1.53 -4.54
N GLN A 153 11.63 1.27 -4.76
CA GLN A 153 11.12 -0.08 -4.92
C GLN A 153 10.84 -0.40 -6.38
N ASN A 154 10.85 -1.69 -6.70
CA ASN A 154 10.45 -2.17 -8.03
C ASN A 154 8.96 -1.92 -8.28
N PRO A 155 8.56 -1.16 -9.31
CA PRO A 155 7.16 -0.83 -9.58
C PRO A 155 6.29 -2.04 -9.99
N ALA A 156 6.89 -3.14 -10.42
CA ALA A 156 6.15 -4.35 -10.76
C ALA A 156 5.67 -5.15 -9.53
N THR A 157 6.34 -4.99 -8.39
CA THR A 157 6.08 -5.77 -7.17
C THR A 157 5.57 -4.92 -6.01
N SER A 158 5.85 -3.63 -6.02
CA SER A 158 5.64 -2.72 -4.90
C SER A 158 4.72 -1.55 -5.25
N SER A 159 3.73 -1.31 -4.41
CA SER A 159 2.82 -0.17 -4.50
C SER A 159 3.55 1.19 -4.40
N PRO A 160 4.39 1.47 -3.38
CA PRO A 160 5.13 2.71 -3.35
C PRO A 160 6.11 2.86 -4.52
N GLY A 161 6.69 1.77 -5.02
CA GLY A 161 7.53 1.81 -6.23
C GLY A 161 6.74 2.24 -7.46
N LEU A 162 5.54 1.69 -7.66
CA LEU A 162 4.67 2.07 -8.76
C LEU A 162 4.13 3.50 -8.61
N ALA A 163 3.73 3.89 -7.41
CA ALA A 163 3.28 5.25 -7.13
C ALA A 163 4.37 6.29 -7.43
N PHE A 164 5.62 6.01 -7.06
CA PHE A 164 6.74 6.90 -7.38
C PHE A 164 7.05 6.94 -8.88
N LEU A 165 6.95 5.80 -9.58
CA LEU A 165 7.04 5.79 -11.05
C LEU A 165 5.95 6.69 -11.66
N MET A 166 4.70 6.55 -11.22
CA MET A 166 3.57 7.39 -11.67
C MET A 166 3.81 8.89 -11.41
N ALA A 167 4.36 9.23 -10.23
CA ALA A 167 4.73 10.61 -9.89
C ALA A 167 5.79 11.15 -10.85
N THR A 168 6.78 10.36 -11.24
CA THR A 168 7.81 10.78 -12.21
C THR A 168 7.24 10.94 -13.63
N VAL A 169 6.31 10.09 -14.04
CA VAL A 169 5.58 10.26 -15.31
C VAL A 169 4.77 11.56 -15.31
N ALA A 170 4.03 11.81 -14.22
CA ALA A 170 3.25 13.05 -14.08
C ALA A 170 4.13 14.30 -14.09
N ARG A 171 5.31 14.24 -13.47
CA ARG A 171 6.23 15.38 -13.33
C ARG A 171 7.07 15.65 -14.57
N PHE A 172 7.54 14.62 -15.24
CA PHE A 172 8.50 14.73 -16.34
C PHE A 172 7.91 14.42 -17.72
N GLY A 173 6.66 13.95 -17.77
CA GLY A 173 5.97 13.57 -19.01
C GLY A 173 6.42 12.21 -19.57
N GLU A 174 5.73 11.78 -20.60
CA GLU A 174 5.86 10.47 -21.27
C GLU A 174 7.27 10.15 -21.79
N ASP A 175 8.03 11.16 -22.17
CA ASP A 175 9.39 10.97 -22.67
C ASP A 175 10.44 11.25 -21.60
N GLY A 176 10.24 12.31 -20.80
CA GLY A 176 11.23 12.76 -19.85
C GLY A 176 11.43 11.83 -18.65
N TYR A 177 10.42 11.02 -18.27
CA TYR A 177 10.59 10.09 -17.15
C TYR A 177 11.63 9.01 -17.43
N LEU A 178 11.76 8.52 -18.67
CA LEU A 178 12.76 7.51 -19.02
C LEU A 178 14.19 8.05 -18.89
N ASP A 179 14.42 9.30 -19.31
CA ASP A 179 15.73 9.95 -19.17
C ASP A 179 16.08 10.17 -17.69
N PHE A 180 15.10 10.57 -16.87
CA PHE A 180 15.25 10.69 -15.43
C PHE A 180 15.64 9.36 -14.78
N TRP A 181 14.95 8.26 -15.12
CA TRP A 181 15.24 6.93 -14.57
C TRP A 181 16.55 6.33 -15.09
N ALA A 182 16.95 6.62 -16.34
CA ALA A 182 18.26 6.24 -16.84
C ALA A 182 19.37 6.94 -16.07
N ALA A 183 19.23 8.23 -15.79
CA ALA A 183 20.20 9.00 -15.01
C ALA A 183 20.25 8.51 -13.53
N LEU A 184 19.11 8.16 -12.92
CA LEU A 184 19.08 7.53 -11.60
C LEU A 184 19.85 6.20 -11.58
N ARG A 185 19.62 5.34 -12.58
CA ARG A 185 20.35 4.07 -12.73
C ARG A 185 21.85 4.30 -12.84
N ASP A 186 22.27 5.18 -13.74
CA ASP A 186 23.67 5.46 -14.02
C ASP A 186 24.38 6.12 -12.81
N GLY A 187 23.60 6.89 -12.01
CA GLY A 187 24.05 7.45 -10.75
C GLY A 187 24.06 6.48 -9.56
N GLY A 188 23.59 5.24 -9.74
CA GLY A 188 23.67 4.19 -8.73
C GLY A 188 22.50 4.13 -7.76
N VAL A 189 21.29 4.49 -8.20
CA VAL A 189 20.05 4.26 -7.40
C VAL A 189 19.92 2.79 -7.00
N ARG A 190 19.52 2.53 -5.75
CA ARG A 190 19.24 1.18 -5.30
C ARG A 190 17.78 0.85 -5.55
N VAL A 191 17.52 -0.32 -6.12
CA VAL A 191 16.17 -0.86 -6.31
C VAL A 191 15.97 -2.00 -5.32
N ALA A 192 15.02 -1.84 -4.40
CA ALA A 192 14.56 -2.86 -3.47
C ALA A 192 13.34 -3.60 -4.04
N LYS A 193 13.09 -4.81 -3.56
CA LYS A 193 11.95 -5.61 -3.96
C LYS A 193 10.62 -5.01 -3.50
N GLY A 194 10.60 -4.46 -2.28
CA GLY A 194 9.42 -3.89 -1.65
C GLY A 194 9.76 -2.86 -0.57
N TRP A 195 8.71 -2.28 0.02
CA TRP A 195 8.84 -1.20 0.98
C TRP A 195 9.63 -1.60 2.24
N SER A 196 9.34 -2.76 2.82
CA SER A 196 10.01 -3.20 4.05
C SER A 196 11.53 -3.34 3.87
N GLU A 197 11.98 -3.87 2.74
CA GLU A 197 13.41 -3.95 2.41
C GLU A 197 14.02 -2.56 2.24
N ALA A 198 13.38 -1.68 1.46
CA ALA A 198 13.88 -0.33 1.25
C ALA A 198 14.02 0.44 2.57
N TYR A 199 13.00 0.37 3.43
CA TYR A 199 12.92 1.16 4.65
C TYR A 199 13.77 0.60 5.79
N TYR A 200 13.68 -0.70 6.07
CA TYR A 200 14.33 -1.31 7.24
C TYR A 200 15.71 -1.89 6.96
N THR A 201 16.09 -2.11 5.68
CA THR A 201 17.42 -2.64 5.34
C THR A 201 18.32 -1.58 4.75
N HIS A 202 17.81 -0.69 3.91
CA HIS A 202 18.63 0.24 3.14
C HIS A 202 18.60 1.68 3.66
N PHE A 203 17.55 2.12 4.35
CA PHE A 203 17.45 3.48 4.86
C PHE A 203 18.40 3.69 6.07
N THR A 204 19.13 4.81 6.08
CA THR A 204 20.15 5.10 7.11
C THR A 204 19.57 5.17 8.52
N LEU A 205 18.32 5.60 8.70
CA LEU A 205 17.65 5.62 9.99
C LEU A 205 17.66 4.24 10.69
N TYR A 206 17.65 3.16 9.91
CA TYR A 206 17.72 1.77 10.36
C TYR A 206 19.07 1.11 10.05
N LYS A 207 20.16 1.91 10.03
CA LYS A 207 21.55 1.46 9.83
C LYS A 207 21.84 0.98 8.40
N GLY A 208 21.04 1.35 7.43
CA GLY A 208 21.33 1.17 6.02
C GLY A 208 22.35 2.19 5.49
N ASP A 209 22.50 2.23 4.18
CA ASP A 209 23.47 3.08 3.47
C ASP A 209 22.81 4.15 2.57
N ARG A 210 21.47 4.28 2.60
CA ARG A 210 20.68 5.18 1.75
C ARG A 210 19.91 6.20 2.59
N PRO A 211 20.34 7.48 2.61
CA PRO A 211 19.65 8.51 3.39
C PRO A 211 18.40 9.10 2.70
N LEU A 212 18.11 8.68 1.48
CA LEU A 212 16.90 9.01 0.72
C LEU A 212 16.15 7.73 0.42
N VAL A 213 14.84 7.69 0.72
CA VAL A 213 14.00 6.52 0.50
C VAL A 213 12.61 6.92 0.02
N VAL A 214 12.07 6.17 -0.94
CA VAL A 214 10.65 6.27 -1.28
C VAL A 214 9.83 5.58 -0.19
N SER A 215 8.97 6.33 0.48
CA SER A 215 8.10 5.85 1.56
C SER A 215 6.80 6.67 1.57
N TYR A 216 6.35 7.15 2.73
CA TYR A 216 5.07 7.83 2.89
C TYR A 216 5.22 9.19 3.58
N THR A 217 4.29 10.10 3.34
CA THR A 217 4.23 11.39 4.06
C THR A 217 4.01 11.20 5.56
N THR A 218 3.49 10.07 5.97
CA THR A 218 3.22 9.69 7.37
C THR A 218 4.43 9.09 8.09
N SER A 219 5.49 8.71 7.38
CA SER A 219 6.69 8.12 7.99
C SER A 219 7.29 8.97 9.11
N PRO A 220 7.37 10.32 9.00
CA PRO A 220 7.87 11.15 10.09
C PRO A 220 7.06 11.02 11.38
N ALA A 221 5.74 10.89 11.29
CA ALA A 221 4.88 10.67 12.45
C ALA A 221 5.12 9.29 13.09
N ALA A 222 5.29 8.25 12.26
CA ALA A 222 5.59 6.90 12.71
C ALA A 222 6.89 6.85 13.52
N GLU A 223 7.92 7.54 13.05
CA GLU A 223 9.23 7.57 13.72
C GLU A 223 9.15 8.22 15.11
N VAL A 224 8.38 9.28 15.26
CA VAL A 224 8.14 9.89 16.57
C VAL A 224 7.39 8.93 17.48
N TYR A 225 6.32 8.31 16.99
CA TYR A 225 5.47 7.41 17.78
C TYR A 225 6.25 6.19 18.30
N TYR A 226 7.00 5.52 17.43
CA TYR A 226 7.76 4.32 17.82
C TYR A 226 9.05 4.63 18.59
N SER A 227 9.45 5.90 18.66
CA SER A 227 10.67 6.29 19.39
C SER A 227 10.56 6.16 20.91
N GLN A 228 9.36 5.94 21.45
CA GLN A 228 9.10 5.88 22.89
C GLN A 228 9.62 7.12 23.64
N GLY A 229 9.45 8.30 23.04
CA GLY A 229 9.87 9.56 23.60
C GLY A 229 11.31 10.00 23.29
N LYS A 230 12.09 9.18 22.55
CA LYS A 230 13.44 9.58 22.09
C LYS A 230 13.38 10.78 21.15
N TYR A 231 12.37 10.84 20.27
CA TYR A 231 12.19 11.92 19.31
C TYR A 231 10.99 12.79 19.71
N GLN A 232 11.22 14.08 19.94
CA GLN A 232 10.15 15.08 20.12
C GLN A 232 9.76 15.67 18.75
N GLU A 233 10.70 15.71 17.80
CA GLU A 233 10.52 16.09 16.41
C GLU A 233 10.95 14.94 15.51
N PRO A 234 10.35 14.81 14.31
CA PRO A 234 10.66 13.71 13.42
C PRO A 234 12.14 13.66 13.01
N PRO A 235 12.79 12.48 13.10
CA PRO A 235 14.16 12.30 12.60
C PRO A 235 14.25 12.29 11.08
N THR A 236 13.10 12.20 10.41
CA THR A 236 12.97 12.21 8.94
C THR A 236 12.13 13.40 8.48
N GLY A 237 12.19 13.68 7.19
CA GLY A 237 11.34 14.69 6.54
C GLY A 237 10.91 14.24 5.16
N ASN A 238 9.94 14.95 4.58
CA ASN A 238 9.45 14.72 3.22
C ASN A 238 10.10 15.74 2.26
N LEU A 239 10.42 15.29 1.04
CA LEU A 239 10.93 16.13 -0.05
C LEU A 239 9.95 16.11 -1.23
N PHE A 240 9.88 17.22 -1.94
CA PHE A 240 9.20 17.35 -3.23
C PHE A 240 7.74 16.89 -3.20
N PRO A 241 6.82 17.69 -2.65
CA PRO A 241 5.39 17.40 -2.69
C PRO A 241 4.88 17.02 -4.09
N GLU A 242 5.46 17.62 -5.14
CA GLU A 242 5.15 17.34 -6.54
C GLU A 242 5.59 15.94 -7.04
N LEU A 243 6.38 15.20 -6.25
CA LEU A 243 6.68 13.79 -6.43
C LEU A 243 5.93 12.89 -5.45
N SER A 244 5.09 13.46 -4.59
CA SER A 244 4.20 12.66 -3.75
C SER A 244 2.98 12.22 -4.57
N PHE A 245 2.60 10.94 -4.47
CA PHE A 245 1.50 10.37 -5.23
C PHE A 245 0.38 9.88 -4.31
N PHE A 246 -0.86 10.28 -4.60
CA PHE A 246 -2.03 9.91 -3.81
C PHE A 246 -2.35 8.43 -3.96
N GLN A 247 -2.46 7.74 -2.84
CA GLN A 247 -2.74 6.32 -2.74
C GLN A 247 -4.01 6.07 -1.95
N VAL A 248 -4.84 5.16 -2.44
CA VAL A 248 -6.01 4.62 -1.74
C VAL A 248 -5.89 3.11 -1.75
N GLU A 249 -5.92 2.47 -0.58
CA GLU A 249 -5.89 1.02 -0.47
C GLU A 249 -7.30 0.45 -0.34
N PHE A 250 -7.51 -0.73 -0.91
CA PHE A 250 -8.81 -1.36 -1.02
C PHE A 250 -8.88 -2.71 -0.33
N VAL A 251 -10.09 -3.07 0.05
CA VAL A 251 -10.50 -4.42 0.44
C VAL A 251 -11.53 -4.93 -0.57
N GLY A 252 -11.46 -6.23 -0.90
CA GLY A 252 -12.42 -6.87 -1.79
C GLY A 252 -12.62 -8.35 -1.44
N ILE A 253 -13.80 -8.88 -1.79
CA ILE A 253 -14.12 -10.29 -1.62
C ILE A 253 -13.65 -11.06 -2.86
N LEU A 254 -12.85 -12.10 -2.67
CA LEU A 254 -12.35 -12.91 -3.78
C LEU A 254 -13.44 -13.81 -4.35
N LYS A 255 -13.56 -13.83 -5.67
CA LYS A 255 -14.44 -14.78 -6.39
C LYS A 255 -14.01 -16.22 -6.09
N GLY A 256 -14.99 -17.09 -5.85
CA GLY A 256 -14.73 -18.48 -5.52
C GLY A 256 -14.58 -18.75 -4.03
N THR A 257 -14.69 -17.72 -3.16
CA THR A 257 -14.80 -17.95 -1.71
C THR A 257 -15.95 -18.87 -1.39
N LYS A 258 -15.74 -19.80 -0.47
CA LYS A 258 -16.77 -20.68 0.08
C LYS A 258 -17.44 -20.08 1.33
N ASN A 259 -16.97 -18.93 1.78
CA ASN A 259 -17.31 -18.28 3.04
C ASN A 259 -17.88 -16.86 2.79
N LEU A 260 -18.77 -16.69 1.82
CA LEU A 260 -19.26 -15.37 1.38
C LEU A 260 -19.77 -14.49 2.52
N GLU A 261 -20.61 -15.05 3.40
CA GLU A 261 -21.19 -14.27 4.52
C GLU A 261 -20.13 -13.88 5.55
N GLY A 262 -19.14 -14.74 5.81
CA GLY A 262 -17.99 -14.41 6.64
C GLY A 262 -17.11 -13.35 5.98
N ALA A 263 -16.85 -13.44 4.69
CA ALA A 263 -16.09 -12.44 3.93
C ALA A 263 -16.76 -11.05 3.96
N LYS A 264 -18.08 -10.98 3.82
CA LYS A 264 -18.82 -9.71 3.97
C LYS A 264 -18.64 -9.10 5.36
N LYS A 265 -18.74 -9.90 6.43
CA LYS A 265 -18.50 -9.43 7.81
C LYS A 265 -17.08 -8.89 7.97
N VAL A 266 -16.08 -9.52 7.35
CA VAL A 266 -14.70 -9.05 7.40
C VAL A 266 -14.55 -7.72 6.66
N VAL A 267 -15.17 -7.56 5.49
CA VAL A 267 -15.17 -6.28 4.76
C VAL A 267 -15.83 -5.18 5.59
N ASP A 268 -17.02 -5.43 6.18
CA ASP A 268 -17.71 -4.49 7.04
C ASP A 268 -16.85 -4.09 8.26
N TRP A 269 -16.14 -5.07 8.83
CA TRP A 269 -15.24 -4.85 9.94
C TRP A 269 -14.04 -3.96 9.57
N PHE A 270 -13.41 -4.16 8.40
CA PHE A 270 -12.36 -3.27 7.90
C PHE A 270 -12.84 -1.81 7.77
N LEU A 271 -14.11 -1.61 7.42
CA LEU A 271 -14.71 -0.29 7.26
C LEU A 271 -15.34 0.25 8.56
N SER A 272 -15.38 -0.54 9.62
CA SER A 272 -15.94 -0.16 10.91
C SER A 272 -15.08 0.88 11.62
N ARG A 273 -15.69 1.72 12.44
CA ARG A 273 -14.98 2.79 13.16
C ARG A 273 -13.80 2.29 14.01
N PRO A 274 -13.92 1.18 14.77
CA PRO A 274 -12.79 0.69 15.57
C PRO A 274 -11.55 0.34 14.72
N VAL A 275 -11.72 -0.31 13.56
CA VAL A 275 -10.60 -0.61 12.67
C VAL A 275 -10.06 0.67 12.05
N GLN A 276 -10.92 1.55 11.58
CA GLN A 276 -10.55 2.81 10.94
C GLN A 276 -9.79 3.77 11.88
N GLU A 277 -10.09 3.75 13.19
CA GLU A 277 -9.33 4.51 14.20
C GLU A 277 -8.02 3.81 14.64
N ASN A 278 -7.85 2.52 14.32
CA ASN A 278 -6.61 1.78 14.56
C ASN A 278 -5.58 1.91 13.42
N LEU A 279 -6.05 2.02 12.16
CA LEU A 279 -5.18 2.15 10.98
C LEU A 279 -4.10 3.24 11.09
N PRO A 280 -4.37 4.45 11.63
CA PRO A 280 -3.36 5.49 11.72
C PRO A 280 -2.10 5.09 12.48
N THR A 281 -2.19 4.27 13.51
CA THR A 281 -1.03 3.85 14.32
C THR A 281 -0.48 2.47 13.97
N GLU A 282 -1.22 1.67 13.21
CA GLU A 282 -0.80 0.34 12.80
C GLU A 282 -0.30 0.31 11.34
N MET A 283 -0.99 1.03 10.46
CA MET A 283 -0.70 1.07 9.03
C MET A 283 -0.08 2.39 8.57
N TRP A 284 -0.13 3.43 9.42
CA TRP A 284 0.36 4.78 9.10
C TRP A 284 -0.30 5.37 7.86
N MET A 285 -1.60 5.10 7.71
CA MET A 285 -2.45 5.62 6.67
C MET A 285 -3.60 6.41 7.28
N TYR A 286 -4.18 7.32 6.50
CA TYR A 286 -5.38 8.03 6.89
C TYR A 286 -6.60 7.14 6.70
N PRO A 287 -7.57 7.12 7.66
CA PRO A 287 -8.77 6.31 7.53
C PRO A 287 -9.68 6.82 6.40
N ALA A 288 -10.27 5.90 5.64
CA ALA A 288 -11.27 6.25 4.63
C ALA A 288 -12.58 6.75 5.26
N ARG A 289 -12.83 6.42 6.51
CA ARG A 289 -14.04 6.81 7.24
C ARG A 289 -13.99 8.28 7.67
N ARG A 290 -15.10 9.02 7.45
CA ARG A 290 -15.17 10.47 7.72
C ARG A 290 -15.15 10.83 9.20
N ASP A 291 -15.74 9.97 10.05
CA ASP A 291 -15.92 10.18 11.48
C ASP A 291 -14.84 9.50 12.35
N ALA A 292 -13.82 8.90 11.73
CA ALA A 292 -12.68 8.34 12.43
C ALA A 292 -11.74 9.44 12.92
N LYS A 293 -11.27 9.32 14.15
CA LYS A 293 -10.35 10.28 14.78
C LYS A 293 -8.91 9.94 14.43
N LEU A 294 -8.11 10.96 14.15
CA LEU A 294 -6.67 10.83 14.00
C LEU A 294 -5.97 11.02 15.35
N PRO A 295 -4.92 10.24 15.65
CA PRO A 295 -4.09 10.45 16.81
C PRO A 295 -3.27 11.75 16.68
N GLU A 296 -2.92 12.36 17.81
CA GLU A 296 -2.20 13.64 17.86
C GLU A 296 -0.88 13.63 17.07
N VAL A 297 -0.20 12.48 17.02
CA VAL A 297 1.08 12.32 16.31
C VAL A 297 0.96 12.60 14.80
N PHE A 298 -0.25 12.53 14.23
CA PHE A 298 -0.51 12.88 12.82
C PHE A 298 -0.30 14.36 12.50
N ARG A 299 -0.09 15.22 13.51
CA ARG A 299 0.41 16.60 13.29
C ARG A 299 1.76 16.62 12.53
N PHE A 300 2.52 15.53 12.58
CA PHE A 300 3.77 15.36 11.84
C PHE A 300 3.59 14.70 10.45
N ALA A 301 2.36 14.45 10.04
CA ALA A 301 2.02 13.84 8.76
C ALA A 301 1.08 14.78 7.95
N PRO A 302 1.53 15.97 7.54
CA PRO A 302 0.68 16.87 6.78
C PRO A 302 0.38 16.32 5.39
N GLU A 303 -0.81 16.60 4.88
CA GLU A 303 -1.16 16.31 3.50
C GLU A 303 -0.32 17.18 2.54
N PRO A 304 0.32 16.62 1.51
CA PRO A 304 1.18 17.39 0.63
C PRO A 304 0.36 18.30 -0.29
N VAL A 305 0.77 19.56 -0.39
CA VAL A 305 0.18 20.53 -1.33
C VAL A 305 0.87 20.37 -2.69
N GLY A 306 0.08 20.24 -3.77
CA GLY A 306 0.62 20.12 -5.13
C GLY A 306 1.14 18.72 -5.47
N SER A 307 0.61 17.67 -4.82
CA SER A 307 0.97 16.28 -5.11
C SER A 307 0.74 15.91 -6.58
N ALA A 308 1.57 14.99 -7.08
CA ALA A 308 1.45 14.45 -8.44
C ALA A 308 0.08 13.81 -8.67
N ARG A 309 -0.48 14.05 -9.84
CA ARG A 309 -1.78 13.49 -10.28
C ARG A 309 -1.65 12.98 -11.69
N LEU A 310 -2.29 11.85 -11.94
CA LEU A 310 -2.51 11.29 -13.27
C LEU A 310 -4.01 11.03 -13.44
N ASP A 311 -4.50 11.24 -14.63
CA ASP A 311 -5.87 10.85 -14.99
C ASP A 311 -6.00 9.32 -14.81
N PRO A 312 -7.01 8.81 -14.08
CA PRO A 312 -7.18 7.37 -13.84
C PRO A 312 -7.31 6.54 -15.13
N VAL A 313 -7.90 7.09 -16.18
CA VAL A 313 -8.05 6.40 -17.47
C VAL A 313 -6.69 6.31 -18.17
N VAL A 314 -5.91 7.39 -18.16
CA VAL A 314 -4.55 7.42 -18.71
C VAL A 314 -3.66 6.44 -17.94
N MET A 315 -3.77 6.42 -16.63
CA MET A 315 -3.03 5.50 -15.76
C MET A 315 -3.39 4.03 -16.05
N ALA A 316 -4.67 3.68 -16.09
CA ALA A 316 -5.13 2.34 -16.40
C ALA A 316 -4.62 1.85 -17.76
N LYS A 317 -4.69 2.72 -18.78
CA LYS A 317 -4.25 2.39 -20.16
C LYS A 317 -2.75 2.19 -20.28
N ASN A 318 -1.92 2.91 -19.52
CA ASN A 318 -0.48 2.98 -19.75
C ASN A 318 0.35 2.28 -18.66
N ARG A 319 -0.23 1.93 -17.52
CA ARG A 319 0.49 1.39 -16.36
C ARG A 319 1.42 0.23 -16.72
N GLU A 320 0.93 -0.79 -17.42
CA GLU A 320 1.74 -1.95 -17.81
C GLU A 320 2.91 -1.54 -18.72
N ARG A 321 2.66 -0.65 -19.67
CA ARG A 321 3.70 -0.13 -20.56
C ARG A 321 4.78 0.59 -19.77
N TRP A 322 4.42 1.49 -18.84
CA TRP A 322 5.38 2.22 -18.02
C TRP A 322 6.24 1.29 -17.15
N ILE A 323 5.65 0.24 -16.57
CA ILE A 323 6.38 -0.77 -15.80
C ILE A 323 7.38 -1.51 -16.69
N VAL A 324 6.96 -1.94 -17.88
CA VAL A 324 7.83 -2.64 -18.85
C VAL A 324 8.97 -1.73 -19.32
N GLU A 325 8.68 -0.48 -19.65
CA GLU A 325 9.68 0.50 -20.08
C GLU A 325 10.67 0.82 -18.97
N TRP A 326 10.18 1.04 -17.75
CA TRP A 326 11.02 1.21 -16.58
C TRP A 326 11.95 -0.01 -16.36
N THR A 327 11.41 -1.21 -16.47
CA THR A 327 12.18 -2.45 -16.33
C THR A 327 13.30 -2.52 -17.37
N LYS A 328 13.01 -2.20 -18.64
CA LYS A 328 14.00 -2.17 -19.70
C LYS A 328 15.11 -1.14 -19.42
N VAL A 329 14.74 0.06 -19.01
CA VAL A 329 15.71 1.12 -18.73
C VAL A 329 16.49 0.82 -17.46
N VAL A 330 15.83 0.54 -16.34
CA VAL A 330 16.48 0.51 -15.02
C VAL A 330 17.13 -0.85 -14.73
N LEU A 331 16.44 -1.95 -14.99
CA LEU A 331 16.94 -3.29 -14.64
C LEU A 331 17.72 -3.95 -15.78
N GLN A 332 17.38 -3.65 -17.05
CA GLN A 332 18.05 -4.25 -18.21
C GLN A 332 19.07 -3.33 -18.88
N GLY A 333 19.21 -2.08 -18.40
CA GLY A 333 20.24 -1.13 -18.88
C GLY A 333 20.01 -0.60 -20.30
N GLN A 334 18.80 -0.74 -20.87
CA GLN A 334 18.51 -0.21 -22.20
C GLN A 334 18.49 1.33 -22.20
N SER A 335 18.88 1.93 -23.33
CA SER A 335 18.80 3.37 -23.47
C SER A 335 17.34 3.84 -23.60
N PRO A 336 16.98 5.02 -23.09
CA PRO A 336 15.64 5.60 -23.26
C PRO A 336 15.21 5.70 -24.72
N GLU A 337 16.15 6.01 -25.63
CA GLU A 337 15.86 6.10 -27.07
C GLU A 337 15.49 4.76 -27.69
N ALA A 338 16.18 3.67 -27.30
CA ALA A 338 15.86 2.33 -27.77
C ALA A 338 14.45 1.92 -27.32
N VAL A 339 14.10 2.23 -26.05
CA VAL A 339 12.78 1.93 -25.49
C VAL A 339 11.69 2.76 -26.17
N ARG A 340 11.92 4.08 -26.41
CA ARG A 340 10.98 4.95 -27.14
C ARG A 340 10.76 4.50 -28.58
N ARG A 341 11.81 4.06 -29.28
CA ARG A 341 11.67 3.50 -30.66
C ARG A 341 10.79 2.25 -30.70
N ALA A 342 10.80 1.43 -29.69
CA ALA A 342 10.00 0.23 -29.61
C ALA A 342 8.50 0.48 -29.31
N ARG A 343 8.08 1.72 -29.02
CA ARG A 343 6.67 2.12 -28.91
C ARG A 343 5.98 2.26 -30.27
N ARG A 344 6.75 2.48 -31.34
CA ARG A 344 6.27 2.68 -32.72
C ARG A 344 6.10 1.34 -33.43
#